data_0237bf4118840826909558ee601835d0
#
_entry.id   0237bf4118840826909558ee601835d0
#
_cell.length_a   1.000
_cell.length_b   1.000
_cell.length_c   1.000
_cell.angle_alpha   90.00
_cell.angle_beta   90.00
_cell.angle_gamma   90.00
#
_symmetry.space_group_name_H-M   'P 1'
#
loop_
_entity.id
_entity.type
_entity.pdbx_description
1 polymer ?
#
loop_
_entity_poly.entity_id
_entity_poly.type
_entity_poly.pdbx_seq_one_letter_code
_entity_poly.pdbx_strand_id
1 'polypeptide(L)'
;MFWHAAPDNIGATEYEKTLSDFARNLGTIDCPGFLGNASYAIGMTPWLRENGYEDWNWLVDSAALDRLNEMAVSGAMEKSHHAIAQMTKHGGFGGLFRLVAGEHTAFGDSKVFWLSRPRGVQWRDAMPDIAGPAPSNVAVWRRQMVLGPSSEFAVIGPPDFTLTVPSGWQALEVSRRRVV
;
A
#
# COMPACT_ATOMS: atom_id res chain seq x y z
N MET A 1 -1.60 1.30 -4.92
CA MET A 1 -1.93 1.06 -3.51
C MET A 1 -3.26 1.68 -3.19
N PHE A 2 -4.03 1.05 -2.30
CA PHE A 2 -5.39 1.42 -1.96
C PHE A 2 -5.63 1.23 -0.46
N TRP A 3 -6.35 2.17 0.20
CA TRP A 3 -6.75 2.06 1.61
C TRP A 3 -8.25 2.02 1.72
N HIS A 4 -8.75 1.16 2.59
CA HIS A 4 -10.17 0.98 2.85
C HIS A 4 -10.42 0.46 4.27
N ALA A 5 -11.69 0.48 4.70
CA ALA A 5 -12.10 -0.04 6.00
C ALA A 5 -13.33 -0.93 5.87
N ALA A 6 -13.45 -1.89 6.77
CA ALA A 6 -14.67 -2.67 6.95
C ALA A 6 -15.75 -1.81 7.61
N PRO A 7 -17.02 -2.01 7.28
CA PRO A 7 -18.13 -1.39 8.01
C PRO A 7 -18.24 -1.96 9.44
N ASP A 8 -18.76 -1.15 10.34
CA ASP A 8 -18.80 -1.47 11.78
C ASP A 8 -19.65 -2.72 12.12
N ASN A 9 -20.56 -3.10 11.23
CA ASN A 9 -21.44 -4.25 11.38
C ASN A 9 -20.89 -5.56 10.78
N ILE A 10 -19.69 -5.55 10.21
CA ILE A 10 -19.02 -6.74 9.65
C ILE A 10 -17.78 -7.06 10.49
N GLY A 11 -17.69 -8.31 10.95
CA GLY A 11 -16.52 -8.76 11.71
C GLY A 11 -15.25 -8.83 10.86
N ALA A 12 -14.10 -8.54 11.48
CA ALA A 12 -12.81 -8.56 10.79
C ALA A 12 -12.55 -9.88 10.06
N THR A 13 -12.86 -11.02 10.68
CA THR A 13 -12.66 -12.36 10.08
C THR A 13 -13.46 -12.54 8.78
N GLU A 14 -14.71 -12.08 8.74
CA GLU A 14 -15.55 -12.17 7.56
C GLU A 14 -15.04 -11.26 6.44
N TYR A 15 -14.69 -10.02 6.81
CA TYR A 15 -14.13 -9.05 5.87
C TYR A 15 -12.82 -9.56 5.27
N GLU A 16 -11.89 -10.01 6.11
CA GLU A 16 -10.58 -10.51 5.68
C GLU A 16 -10.68 -11.76 4.80
N LYS A 17 -11.67 -12.62 5.06
CA LYS A 17 -11.93 -13.75 4.17
C LYS A 17 -12.31 -13.28 2.77
N THR A 18 -13.27 -12.35 2.66
CA THR A 18 -13.71 -11.83 1.36
C THR A 18 -12.60 -11.05 0.65
N LEU A 19 -11.82 -10.25 1.38
CA LEU A 19 -10.64 -9.55 0.87
C LEU A 19 -9.59 -10.52 0.35
N SER A 20 -9.31 -11.60 1.12
CA SER A 20 -8.36 -12.64 0.72
C SER A 20 -8.81 -13.40 -0.52
N ASP A 21 -10.10 -13.71 -0.62
CA ASP A 21 -10.65 -14.38 -1.80
C ASP A 21 -10.50 -13.50 -3.05
N PHE A 22 -10.81 -12.20 -2.94
CA PHE A 22 -10.59 -11.24 -4.02
C PHE A 22 -9.11 -11.12 -4.40
N ALA A 23 -8.24 -10.89 -3.41
CA ALA A 23 -6.81 -10.66 -3.66
C ALA A 23 -6.10 -11.91 -4.25
N ARG A 24 -6.46 -13.12 -3.82
CA ARG A 24 -5.95 -14.36 -4.43
C ARG A 24 -6.41 -14.51 -5.87
N ASN A 25 -7.70 -14.25 -6.14
CA ASN A 25 -8.22 -14.29 -7.51
C ASN A 25 -7.50 -13.26 -8.39
N LEU A 26 -7.29 -12.03 -7.89
CA LEU A 26 -6.54 -10.99 -8.59
C LEU A 26 -5.10 -11.43 -8.88
N GLY A 27 -4.48 -12.14 -7.95
CA GLY A 27 -3.13 -12.69 -8.12
C GLY A 27 -2.99 -13.74 -9.23
N THR A 28 -4.11 -14.29 -9.72
CA THR A 28 -4.11 -15.32 -10.78
C THR A 28 -4.44 -14.79 -12.17
N ILE A 29 -4.79 -13.50 -12.30
CA ILE A 29 -5.13 -12.95 -13.62
C ILE A 29 -3.89 -12.82 -14.51
N ASP A 30 -4.03 -13.11 -15.78
CA ASP A 30 -3.00 -12.86 -16.79
C ASP A 30 -3.10 -11.40 -17.28
N CYS A 31 -2.61 -10.48 -16.45
CA CYS A 31 -2.59 -9.05 -16.76
C CYS A 31 -1.15 -8.61 -17.10
N PRO A 32 -0.87 -8.23 -18.35
CA PRO A 32 0.47 -7.80 -18.76
C PRO A 32 0.96 -6.63 -17.90
N GLY A 33 2.11 -6.85 -17.25
CA GLY A 33 2.74 -5.86 -16.37
C GLY A 33 2.27 -5.87 -14.92
N PHE A 34 1.35 -6.73 -14.54
CA PHE A 34 1.02 -6.99 -13.13
C PHE A 34 2.04 -7.96 -12.53
N LEU A 35 2.64 -7.58 -11.40
CA LEU A 35 3.70 -8.34 -10.74
C LEU A 35 3.20 -9.08 -9.50
N GLY A 36 2.03 -8.73 -8.99
CA GLY A 36 1.43 -9.33 -7.81
C GLY A 36 0.80 -8.31 -6.88
N ASN A 37 0.22 -8.81 -5.80
CA ASN A 37 -0.47 -8.00 -4.81
C ASN A 37 -0.25 -8.53 -3.39
N ALA A 38 -0.57 -7.68 -2.41
CA ALA A 38 -0.66 -8.04 -1.01
C ALA A 38 -1.62 -7.11 -0.28
N SER A 39 -2.32 -7.64 0.71
CA SER A 39 -3.20 -6.89 1.59
C SER A 39 -2.73 -6.99 3.04
N TYR A 40 -2.81 -5.88 3.75
CA TYR A 40 -2.39 -5.75 5.14
C TYR A 40 -3.49 -5.13 5.98
N ALA A 41 -3.75 -5.69 7.15
CA ALA A 41 -4.49 -5.00 8.18
C ALA A 41 -3.58 -3.99 8.89
N ILE A 42 -4.07 -2.77 9.05
CA ILE A 42 -3.34 -1.64 9.61
C ILE A 42 -4.14 -0.96 10.72
N GLY A 43 -3.43 -0.34 11.65
CA GLY A 43 -4.03 0.56 12.62
C GLY A 43 -4.49 1.87 12.00
N MET A 44 -5.09 2.73 12.82
CA MET A 44 -5.57 4.04 12.42
C MET A 44 -4.44 4.90 11.82
N THR A 45 -4.76 5.54 10.70
CA THR A 45 -3.90 6.55 10.07
C THR A 45 -4.65 7.89 9.96
N PRO A 46 -3.96 9.03 9.81
CA PRO A 46 -4.61 10.32 9.67
C PRO A 46 -5.58 10.43 8.49
N TRP A 47 -5.34 9.66 7.43
CA TRP A 47 -6.19 9.66 6.24
C TRP A 47 -7.33 8.64 6.30
N LEU A 48 -7.16 7.51 7.01
CA LEU A 48 -8.22 6.52 7.16
C LEU A 48 -9.09 6.80 8.39
N ARG A 49 -8.50 7.37 9.47
CA ARG A 49 -9.13 7.76 10.74
C ARG A 49 -9.75 6.60 11.54
N GLU A 50 -9.45 5.37 11.18
CA GLU A 50 -9.89 4.13 11.80
C GLU A 50 -8.92 3.00 11.46
N ASN A 51 -9.08 1.85 12.10
CA ASN A 51 -8.39 0.63 11.69
C ASN A 51 -8.92 0.19 10.32
N GLY A 52 -8.06 -0.30 9.47
CA GLY A 52 -8.46 -0.72 8.14
C GLY A 52 -7.43 -1.56 7.43
N TYR A 53 -7.39 -1.42 6.14
CA TYR A 53 -6.59 -2.26 5.27
C TYR A 53 -5.84 -1.42 4.26
N GLU A 54 -4.70 -1.96 3.82
CA GLU A 54 -3.81 -1.37 2.84
C GLU A 54 -3.47 -2.44 1.80
N ASP A 55 -3.95 -2.23 0.56
CA ASP A 55 -3.70 -3.13 -0.57
C ASP A 55 -2.60 -2.57 -1.46
N TRP A 56 -1.58 -3.36 -1.69
CA TRP A 56 -0.53 -3.08 -2.65
C TRP A 56 -0.72 -3.93 -3.90
N ASN A 57 -0.72 -3.26 -5.07
CA ASN A 57 -0.65 -3.91 -6.37
C ASN A 57 0.63 -3.42 -7.06
N TRP A 58 1.54 -4.34 -7.37
CA TRP A 58 2.81 -4.01 -8.02
C TRP A 58 2.68 -4.14 -9.52
N LEU A 59 3.21 -3.14 -10.21
CA LEU A 59 3.13 -3.00 -11.66
C LEU A 59 4.50 -2.65 -12.21
N VAL A 60 4.82 -3.09 -13.41
CA VAL A 60 6.07 -2.73 -14.10
C VAL A 60 6.12 -1.23 -14.43
N ASP A 61 4.96 -0.65 -14.77
CA ASP A 61 4.81 0.77 -15.10
C ASP A 61 3.37 1.24 -14.87
N SER A 62 3.14 2.53 -15.11
CA SER A 62 1.80 3.13 -14.97
C SER A 62 0.82 2.74 -16.09
N ALA A 63 1.29 2.29 -17.24
CA ALA A 63 0.41 1.84 -18.33
C ALA A 63 -0.28 0.51 -18.00
N ALA A 64 0.35 -0.32 -17.14
CA ALA A 64 -0.27 -1.54 -16.66
C ALA A 64 -1.45 -1.28 -15.70
N LEU A 65 -1.54 -0.07 -15.11
CA LEU A 65 -2.61 0.28 -14.17
C LEU A 65 -3.99 0.28 -14.82
N ASP A 66 -4.11 0.83 -16.02
CA ASP A 66 -5.40 0.88 -16.73
C ASP A 66 -5.91 -0.52 -17.04
N ARG A 67 -5.01 -1.39 -17.51
CA ARG A 67 -5.34 -2.80 -17.77
C ARG A 67 -5.74 -3.54 -16.50
N LEU A 68 -4.98 -3.37 -15.42
CA LEU A 68 -5.31 -3.99 -14.14
C LEU A 68 -6.68 -3.51 -13.63
N ASN A 69 -6.96 -2.21 -13.68
CA ASN A 69 -8.24 -1.65 -13.26
C ASN A 69 -9.42 -2.25 -14.05
N GLU A 70 -9.29 -2.33 -15.38
CA GLU A 70 -10.32 -2.92 -16.22
C GLU A 70 -10.56 -4.41 -15.89
N MET A 71 -9.47 -5.18 -15.77
CA MET A 71 -9.55 -6.61 -15.50
C MET A 71 -10.03 -6.92 -14.08
N ALA A 72 -9.65 -6.11 -13.09
CA ALA A 72 -10.03 -6.33 -11.69
C ALA A 72 -11.52 -6.17 -11.43
N VAL A 73 -12.26 -5.43 -12.29
CA VAL A 73 -13.69 -5.12 -12.10
C VAL A 73 -14.59 -5.80 -13.12
N SER A 74 -14.05 -6.58 -14.04
CA SER A 74 -14.80 -7.19 -15.15
C SER A 74 -14.54 -8.69 -15.30
N GLY A 75 -15.31 -9.35 -16.14
CA GLY A 75 -15.13 -10.76 -16.50
C GLY A 75 -15.12 -11.68 -15.30
N ALA A 76 -14.09 -12.52 -15.20
CA ALA A 76 -13.95 -13.49 -14.11
C ALA A 76 -13.80 -12.84 -12.72
N MET A 77 -13.33 -11.58 -12.66
CA MET A 77 -13.13 -10.84 -11.40
C MET A 77 -14.38 -10.13 -10.90
N GLU A 78 -15.35 -9.85 -11.77
CA GLU A 78 -16.54 -9.03 -11.47
C GLU A 78 -17.24 -9.45 -10.17
N LYS A 79 -17.51 -10.73 -10.01
CA LYS A 79 -18.20 -11.25 -8.82
C LYS A 79 -17.39 -11.05 -7.53
N SER A 80 -16.11 -11.35 -7.54
CA SER A 80 -15.27 -11.22 -6.34
C SER A 80 -14.97 -9.76 -6.01
N HIS A 81 -14.79 -8.91 -7.02
CA HIS A 81 -14.68 -7.47 -6.83
C HIS A 81 -15.97 -6.89 -6.24
N HIS A 82 -17.12 -7.22 -6.80
CA HIS A 82 -18.43 -6.76 -6.30
C HIS A 82 -18.65 -7.15 -4.84
N ALA A 83 -18.29 -8.38 -4.46
CA ALA A 83 -18.42 -8.86 -3.09
C ALA A 83 -17.63 -8.01 -2.09
N ILE A 84 -16.35 -7.72 -2.37
CA ILE A 84 -15.55 -6.90 -1.46
C ILE A 84 -15.94 -5.42 -1.52
N ALA A 85 -16.31 -4.91 -2.69
CA ALA A 85 -16.73 -3.51 -2.84
C ALA A 85 -17.98 -3.19 -2.04
N GLN A 86 -18.96 -4.11 -2.00
CA GLN A 86 -20.17 -3.95 -1.18
C GLN A 86 -19.89 -4.01 0.33
N MET A 87 -18.84 -4.70 0.74
CA MET A 87 -18.42 -4.80 2.13
C MET A 87 -17.50 -3.65 2.55
N THR A 88 -17.09 -2.77 1.66
CA THR A 88 -16.21 -1.65 2.00
C THR A 88 -17.03 -0.46 2.52
N LYS A 89 -16.67 0.07 3.70
CA LYS A 89 -17.41 1.13 4.40
C LYS A 89 -17.49 2.43 3.58
N HIS A 90 -16.41 2.76 2.89
CA HIS A 90 -16.29 3.95 2.05
C HIS A 90 -15.56 3.59 0.78
N GLY A 91 -15.86 4.27 -0.33
CA GLY A 91 -14.98 4.27 -1.49
C GLY A 91 -13.58 4.66 -1.03
N GLY A 92 -12.63 3.75 -1.18
CA GLY A 92 -11.31 3.87 -0.57
C GLY A 92 -10.47 5.01 -1.15
N PHE A 93 -9.33 5.23 -0.54
CA PHE A 93 -8.33 6.20 -1.03
C PHE A 93 -7.23 5.44 -1.76
N GLY A 94 -6.78 5.95 -2.88
CA GLY A 94 -5.67 5.39 -3.64
C GLY A 94 -4.42 6.27 -3.58
N GLY A 95 -3.29 5.65 -3.88
CA GLY A 95 -2.02 6.34 -4.08
C GLY A 95 -1.16 5.61 -5.09
N LEU A 96 -0.49 6.35 -5.96
CA LEU A 96 0.48 5.81 -6.90
C LEU A 96 1.88 6.07 -6.38
N PHE A 97 2.67 5.01 -6.23
CA PHE A 97 4.04 5.06 -5.69
C PHE A 97 5.03 4.45 -6.68
N ARG A 98 6.23 5.00 -6.69
CA ARG A 98 7.36 4.46 -7.43
C ARG A 98 8.40 3.94 -6.44
N LEU A 99 8.90 2.73 -6.66
CA LEU A 99 10.05 2.20 -5.96
C LEU A 99 11.28 3.06 -6.30
N VAL A 100 11.99 3.51 -5.28
CA VAL A 100 13.17 4.38 -5.43
C VAL A 100 14.44 3.77 -4.82
N ALA A 101 14.28 2.80 -3.91
CA ALA A 101 15.38 1.99 -3.38
C ALA A 101 14.85 0.65 -2.84
N GLY A 102 15.72 -0.35 -2.80
CA GLY A 102 15.36 -1.72 -2.40
C GLY A 102 14.61 -2.48 -3.49
N GLU A 103 13.93 -3.55 -3.10
CA GLU A 103 13.18 -4.42 -4.01
C GLU A 103 11.68 -4.36 -3.69
N HIS A 104 10.84 -4.56 -4.72
CA HIS A 104 9.43 -4.79 -4.49
C HIS A 104 9.25 -6.23 -3.97
N THR A 105 9.02 -6.37 -2.70
CA THR A 105 8.73 -7.66 -2.10
C THR A 105 7.41 -7.59 -1.36
N ALA A 106 6.63 -8.67 -1.46
CA ALA A 106 5.51 -8.87 -0.56
C ALA A 106 6.08 -9.27 0.80
N PHE A 107 6.25 -8.29 1.68
CA PHE A 107 6.60 -8.57 3.06
C PHE A 107 5.49 -9.42 3.72
N GLY A 108 5.85 -10.28 4.64
CA GLY A 108 4.95 -10.82 5.64
C GLY A 108 4.39 -9.70 6.53
N ASP A 109 4.21 -9.97 7.82
CA ASP A 109 4.02 -8.90 8.78
C ASP A 109 5.19 -7.93 8.66
N SER A 110 4.92 -6.65 8.76
CA SER A 110 5.92 -5.62 8.43
C SER A 110 5.60 -4.31 9.12
N LYS A 111 6.50 -3.38 8.97
CA LYS A 111 6.35 -2.02 9.46
C LYS A 111 6.55 -1.05 8.29
N VAL A 112 5.75 -0.01 8.24
CA VAL A 112 5.93 1.10 7.31
C VAL A 112 6.11 2.41 8.06
N PHE A 113 7.11 3.17 7.66
CA PHE A 113 7.30 4.56 8.07
C PHE A 113 6.82 5.45 6.93
N TRP A 114 5.74 6.16 7.19
CA TRP A 114 5.20 7.17 6.29
C TRP A 114 5.88 8.49 6.56
N LEU A 115 6.66 9.00 5.60
CA LEU A 115 7.51 10.15 5.79
C LEU A 115 7.11 11.32 4.91
N SER A 116 7.16 12.52 5.49
CA SER A 116 7.07 13.78 4.75
C SER A 116 8.34 14.60 4.99
N ARG A 117 8.96 15.04 3.90
CA ARG A 117 10.17 15.88 3.96
C ARG A 117 9.86 17.27 4.49
N PRO A 118 10.86 18.01 4.96
CA PRO A 118 10.71 19.41 5.34
C PRO A 118 10.24 20.27 4.17
N ARG A 119 9.45 21.30 4.44
CA ARG A 119 9.01 22.27 3.42
C ARG A 119 10.23 22.95 2.78
N GLY A 120 10.19 23.13 1.47
CA GLY A 120 11.25 23.79 0.72
C GLY A 120 12.42 22.89 0.29
N VAL A 121 12.57 21.70 0.87
CA VAL A 121 13.57 20.73 0.44
C VAL A 121 13.11 20.03 -0.83
N GLN A 122 13.96 19.95 -1.85
CA GLN A 122 13.64 19.20 -3.05
C GLN A 122 13.71 17.69 -2.77
N TRP A 123 12.83 16.90 -3.41
CA TRP A 123 12.80 15.45 -3.16
C TRP A 123 14.14 14.76 -3.52
N ARG A 124 14.86 15.28 -4.52
CA ARG A 124 16.16 14.73 -4.93
C ARG A 124 17.23 14.91 -3.86
N ASP A 125 17.16 16.04 -3.16
CA ASP A 125 18.11 16.36 -2.09
C ASP A 125 17.78 15.59 -0.81
N ALA A 126 16.50 15.23 -0.64
CA ALA A 126 16.01 14.46 0.50
C ALA A 126 16.25 12.93 0.37
N MET A 127 16.42 12.42 -0.86
CA MET A 127 16.55 10.97 -1.10
C MET A 127 17.75 10.32 -0.39
N PRO A 128 18.97 10.92 -0.33
CA PRO A 128 20.09 10.33 0.38
C PRO A 128 19.80 10.07 1.87
N ASP A 129 18.96 10.90 2.49
CA ASP A 129 18.64 10.79 3.92
C ASP A 129 17.83 9.52 4.25
N ILE A 130 17.03 9.02 3.31
CA ILE A 130 16.10 7.91 3.54
C ILE A 130 16.42 6.65 2.73
N ALA A 131 17.07 6.77 1.58
CA ALA A 131 17.38 5.66 0.69
C ALA A 131 18.85 5.23 0.74
N GLY A 132 19.75 6.14 1.06
CA GLY A 132 21.19 5.86 1.08
C GLY A 132 21.62 4.77 2.08
N PRO A 133 21.11 4.75 3.30
CA PRO A 133 21.45 3.74 4.30
C PRO A 133 20.45 2.55 4.36
N ALA A 134 19.50 2.43 3.43
CA ALA A 134 18.48 1.39 3.51
C ALA A 134 19.09 -0.02 3.42
N PRO A 135 18.83 -0.90 4.41
CA PRO A 135 19.23 -2.30 4.34
C PRO A 135 18.62 -3.00 3.12
N SER A 136 19.22 -4.11 2.68
CA SER A 136 18.73 -4.87 1.51
C SER A 136 17.31 -5.42 1.67
N ASN A 137 16.81 -5.56 2.90
CA ASN A 137 15.45 -5.99 3.23
C ASN A 137 14.47 -4.84 3.48
N VAL A 138 14.77 -3.64 3.00
CA VAL A 138 13.92 -2.44 3.13
C VAL A 138 13.59 -1.92 1.75
N ALA A 139 12.33 -1.59 1.52
CA ALA A 139 11.85 -0.95 0.31
C ALA A 139 11.46 0.50 0.56
N VAL A 140 11.94 1.41 -0.28
CA VAL A 140 11.59 2.82 -0.21
C VAL A 140 10.75 3.19 -1.43
N TRP A 141 9.54 3.63 -1.15
CA TRP A 141 8.58 4.05 -2.16
C TRP A 141 8.33 5.55 -2.06
N ARG A 142 8.27 6.23 -3.18
CA ARG A 142 7.92 7.63 -3.27
C ARG A 142 6.59 7.80 -3.98
N ARG A 143 5.68 8.59 -3.40
CA ARG A 143 4.41 8.94 -4.03
C ARG A 143 4.67 9.68 -5.35
N GLN A 144 4.03 9.23 -6.40
CA GLN A 144 4.02 9.92 -7.68
C GLN A 144 2.89 10.95 -7.69
N MET A 145 3.20 12.18 -8.05
CA MET A 145 2.24 13.28 -8.05
C MET A 145 1.68 13.58 -6.62
N VAL A 146 0.91 14.63 -6.49
CA VAL A 146 0.23 15.01 -5.23
C VAL A 146 -1.16 14.35 -5.17
N LEU A 147 -1.23 13.07 -5.55
CA LEU A 147 -2.47 12.31 -5.53
C LEU A 147 -2.48 11.38 -4.32
N GLY A 148 -3.49 11.57 -3.48
CA GLY A 148 -3.72 10.78 -2.29
C GLY A 148 -3.38 11.51 -0.99
N PRO A 149 -3.96 11.06 0.11
CA PRO A 149 -3.89 11.74 1.40
C PRO A 149 -2.65 11.39 2.22
N SER A 150 -1.88 10.35 1.82
CA SER A 150 -0.74 9.85 2.59
C SER A 150 0.47 10.77 2.54
N SER A 151 1.47 10.46 3.36
CA SER A 151 2.80 11.05 3.29
C SER A 151 3.49 10.78 1.94
N GLU A 152 4.57 11.49 1.68
CA GLU A 152 5.27 11.47 0.39
C GLU A 152 6.07 10.19 0.15
N PHE A 153 6.61 9.59 1.22
CA PHE A 153 7.42 8.38 1.15
C PHE A 153 6.85 7.29 2.06
N ALA A 154 7.00 6.05 1.63
CA ALA A 154 6.79 4.85 2.44
C ALA A 154 8.11 4.07 2.51
N VAL A 155 8.66 3.94 3.71
CA VAL A 155 9.83 3.08 3.98
C VAL A 155 9.32 1.82 4.67
N ILE A 156 9.43 0.70 4.00
CA ILE A 156 8.85 -0.57 4.41
C ILE A 156 9.96 -1.54 4.76
N GLY A 157 9.88 -2.16 5.92
CA GLY A 157 10.81 -3.16 6.40
C GLY A 157 10.15 -4.25 7.26
N PRO A 158 10.93 -5.22 7.75
CA PRO A 158 10.43 -6.27 8.64
C PRO A 158 9.82 -5.69 9.94
N PRO A 159 9.11 -6.49 10.75
CA PRO A 159 8.41 -6.00 11.96
C PRO A 159 9.34 -5.34 12.99
N ASP A 160 10.57 -5.78 13.07
CA ASP A 160 11.60 -5.25 13.97
C ASP A 160 12.41 -4.08 13.39
N PHE A 161 12.12 -3.70 12.14
CA PHE A 161 12.80 -2.58 11.50
C PHE A 161 12.59 -1.28 12.26
N THR A 162 13.68 -0.56 12.45
CA THR A 162 13.69 0.78 13.03
C THR A 162 14.29 1.76 12.04
N LEU A 163 13.73 2.95 11.98
CA LEU A 163 14.23 4.02 11.12
C LEU A 163 14.63 5.21 11.98
N THR A 164 15.88 5.66 11.83
CA THR A 164 16.27 6.97 12.34
C THR A 164 15.69 8.03 11.43
N VAL A 165 14.66 8.73 11.89
CA VAL A 165 14.02 9.80 11.11
C VAL A 165 14.96 10.99 11.03
N PRO A 166 15.31 11.49 9.84
CA PRO A 166 16.18 12.65 9.72
C PRO A 166 15.56 13.90 10.34
N SER A 167 16.40 14.83 10.78
CA SER A 167 15.95 16.07 11.43
C SER A 167 15.02 16.87 10.52
N GLY A 168 13.92 17.36 11.07
CA GLY A 168 12.92 18.16 10.35
C GLY A 168 11.91 17.36 9.52
N TRP A 169 12.07 16.04 9.40
CA TRP A 169 11.08 15.18 8.76
C TRP A 169 9.90 14.87 9.68
N GLN A 170 8.73 14.70 9.08
CA GLN A 170 7.57 14.15 9.79
C GLN A 170 7.48 12.65 9.49
N ALA A 171 7.21 11.86 10.51
CA ALA A 171 7.10 10.41 10.40
C ALA A 171 5.84 9.90 11.10
N LEU A 172 5.20 8.90 10.50
CA LEU A 172 4.17 8.07 11.10
C LEU A 172 4.60 6.61 10.94
N GLU A 173 4.79 5.92 12.05
CA GLU A 173 5.05 4.49 12.07
C GLU A 173 3.73 3.71 12.10
N VAL A 174 3.58 2.72 11.23
CA VAL A 174 2.40 1.84 11.17
C VAL A 174 2.86 0.39 11.09
N SER A 175 2.44 -0.42 12.04
CA SER A 175 2.59 -1.88 11.97
C SER A 175 1.54 -2.45 11.02
N ARG A 176 1.95 -3.45 10.23
CA ARG A 176 1.11 -4.11 9.23
C ARG A 176 1.11 -5.60 9.47
N ARG A 177 -0.07 -6.18 9.62
CA ARG A 177 -0.27 -7.63 9.65
C ARG A 177 -0.70 -8.10 8.26
N ARG A 178 0.02 -9.06 7.70
CA ARG A 178 -0.31 -9.64 6.40
C ARG A 178 -1.67 -10.34 6.46
N VAL A 179 -2.54 -10.05 5.50
CA VAL A 179 -3.84 -10.74 5.31
C VAL A 179 -3.73 -11.75 4.16
N VAL A 180 -3.09 -11.36 3.07
CA VAL A 180 -2.87 -12.21 1.88
C VAL A 180 -1.65 -11.78 1.10
#